data_993ac5167d0117ef7d068458fe0e78a8
#
_entry.id   993ac5167d0117ef7d068458fe0e78a8
#
_cell.length_a   1.000
_cell.length_b   1.000
_cell.length_c   1.000
_cell.angle_alpha   90.00
_cell.angle_beta   90.00
_cell.angle_gamma   90.00
#
_symmetry.space_group_name_H-M   'P 1'
#
loop_
_entity.id
_entity.type
_entity.pdbx_description
1 polymer ?
#
loop_
_entity_poly.entity_id
_entity_poly.type
_entity_poly.pdbx_seq_one_letter_code
_entity_poly.pdbx_strand_id
1 'polypeptide(L)'
;MTFVEKVCVLGAGSTKYGKLSESIADITTQASVSAIESAGISPKDIQASYISNVFGVADKQVHLGPVLMSRLGIPDKPSLTIESACGSGSVSFREAYANVAAGFYDCLVVTGVEKVTHTGTEWTTTYFAYCSDFFYEGQAGASFPGLFASMARAYLTEFDATEEDFAAVAVKNHDNGVLNPKLTCKRKSLLMM
;
A
#
# COMPACT_ATOMS: atom_id res chain seq x y z
N MET A 1 -13.52 16.07 -28.98
CA MET A 1 -13.69 15.87 -27.52
C MET A 1 -13.93 14.37 -27.33
N THR A 2 -12.90 13.62 -26.96
CA THR A 2 -13.05 12.18 -26.72
C THR A 2 -13.78 12.03 -25.39
N PHE A 3 -14.93 11.38 -25.40
CA PHE A 3 -15.64 11.04 -24.15
C PHE A 3 -14.76 10.07 -23.38
N VAL A 4 -14.22 10.52 -22.25
CA VAL A 4 -13.60 9.62 -21.28
C VAL A 4 -14.74 8.78 -20.71
N GLU A 5 -14.71 7.47 -20.91
CA GLU A 5 -15.69 6.58 -20.32
C GLU A 5 -15.63 6.70 -18.80
N LYS A 6 -16.82 6.63 -18.16
CA LYS A 6 -16.89 6.73 -16.71
C LYS A 6 -16.33 5.44 -16.10
N VAL A 7 -15.21 5.55 -15.42
CA VAL A 7 -14.61 4.46 -14.66
C VAL A 7 -15.20 4.45 -13.24
N CYS A 8 -15.55 3.29 -12.73
CA CYS A 8 -16.09 3.13 -11.38
C CYS A 8 -15.32 2.05 -10.60
N VAL A 9 -15.36 2.14 -9.29
CA VAL A 9 -14.88 1.10 -8.38
C VAL A 9 -16.05 0.18 -8.06
N LEU A 10 -15.96 -1.09 -8.46
CA LEU A 10 -17.01 -2.09 -8.29
C LEU A 10 -17.02 -2.69 -6.90
N GLY A 11 -15.86 -2.88 -6.30
CA GLY A 11 -15.72 -3.49 -4.98
C GLY A 11 -14.39 -3.18 -4.33
N ALA A 12 -14.31 -3.40 -3.03
CA ALA A 12 -13.10 -3.20 -2.25
C ALA A 12 -12.93 -4.31 -1.22
N GLY A 13 -11.68 -4.69 -0.94
CA GLY A 13 -11.34 -5.71 0.02
C GLY A 13 -10.05 -5.39 0.76
N SER A 14 -9.91 -5.90 1.96
CA SER A 14 -8.66 -5.83 2.71
C SER A 14 -8.58 -6.95 3.73
N THR A 15 -7.36 -7.30 4.12
CA THR A 15 -7.09 -8.21 5.25
C THR A 15 -7.11 -7.46 6.59
N LYS A 16 -6.84 -8.16 7.68
CA LYS A 16 -6.43 -7.53 8.95
C LYS A 16 -5.06 -6.87 8.79
N TYR A 17 -4.82 -5.84 9.58
CA TYR A 17 -3.55 -5.13 9.66
C TYR A 17 -2.81 -5.52 10.93
N GLY A 18 -1.52 -5.86 10.83
CA GLY A 18 -0.69 -6.21 11.98
C GLY A 18 0.36 -7.25 11.63
N LYS A 19 0.86 -7.94 12.65
CA LYS A 19 1.82 -9.03 12.46
C LYS A 19 1.05 -10.30 12.07
N LEU A 20 1.05 -10.60 10.77
CA LEU A 20 0.36 -11.75 10.20
C LEU A 20 1.35 -12.91 9.98
N SER A 21 0.87 -14.15 10.19
CA SER A 21 1.62 -15.38 9.95
C SER A 21 1.59 -15.81 8.49
N GLU A 22 0.55 -15.42 7.78
CA GLU A 22 0.32 -15.75 6.38
C GLU A 22 1.42 -15.19 5.48
N SER A 23 1.71 -15.87 4.37
CA SER A 23 2.66 -15.35 3.37
C SER A 23 2.12 -14.09 2.71
N ILE A 24 3.02 -13.28 2.13
CA ILE A 24 2.62 -12.10 1.37
C ILE A 24 1.68 -12.47 0.20
N ALA A 25 1.89 -13.63 -0.40
CA ALA A 25 1.02 -14.13 -1.46
C ALA A 25 -0.39 -14.50 -0.95
N ASP A 26 -0.51 -15.05 0.27
CA ASP A 26 -1.81 -15.34 0.90
C ASP A 26 -2.55 -14.05 1.22
N ILE A 27 -1.87 -13.08 1.81
CA ILE A 27 -2.41 -11.76 2.14
C ILE A 27 -2.93 -11.05 0.87
N THR A 28 -2.11 -11.07 -0.21
CA THR A 28 -2.48 -10.51 -1.52
C THR A 28 -3.75 -11.17 -2.06
N THR A 29 -3.80 -12.51 -2.00
CA THR A 29 -4.94 -13.29 -2.50
C THR A 29 -6.20 -13.02 -1.69
N GLN A 30 -6.12 -13.03 -0.37
CA GLN A 30 -7.27 -12.75 0.51
C GLN A 30 -7.88 -11.38 0.26
N ALA A 31 -7.05 -10.33 0.15
CA ALA A 31 -7.54 -8.98 -0.14
C ALA A 31 -8.21 -8.89 -1.50
N SER A 32 -7.62 -9.52 -2.53
CA SER A 32 -8.16 -9.52 -3.89
C SER A 32 -9.47 -10.31 -3.99
N VAL A 33 -9.55 -11.49 -3.39
CA VAL A 33 -10.78 -12.29 -3.33
C VAL A 33 -11.89 -11.50 -2.63
N SER A 34 -11.59 -10.87 -1.48
CA SER A 34 -12.56 -10.04 -0.77
C SER A 34 -13.08 -8.87 -1.63
N ALA A 35 -12.23 -8.27 -2.47
CA ALA A 35 -12.64 -7.20 -3.38
C ALA A 35 -13.56 -7.74 -4.50
N ILE A 36 -13.21 -8.88 -5.08
CA ILE A 36 -13.98 -9.55 -6.14
C ILE A 36 -15.38 -9.97 -5.62
N GLU A 37 -15.43 -10.57 -4.43
CA GLU A 37 -16.68 -10.92 -3.76
C GLU A 37 -17.53 -9.68 -3.47
N SER A 38 -16.92 -8.61 -2.97
CA SER A 38 -17.59 -7.32 -2.72
C SER A 38 -18.15 -6.71 -4.00
N ALA A 39 -17.48 -6.91 -5.13
CA ALA A 39 -17.94 -6.46 -6.44
C ALA A 39 -19.08 -7.31 -7.02
N GLY A 40 -19.28 -8.52 -6.52
CA GLY A 40 -20.27 -9.48 -7.04
C GLY A 40 -19.93 -10.03 -8.43
N ILE A 41 -18.64 -10.06 -8.79
CA ILE A 41 -18.15 -10.54 -10.08
C ILE A 41 -17.38 -11.85 -9.94
N SER A 42 -17.12 -12.51 -11.07
CA SER A 42 -16.27 -13.71 -11.14
C SER A 42 -14.80 -13.31 -11.33
N PRO A 43 -13.81 -14.08 -10.81
CA PRO A 43 -12.42 -13.92 -11.22
C PRO A 43 -12.21 -13.92 -12.74
N LYS A 44 -13.04 -14.61 -13.49
CA LYS A 44 -12.97 -14.68 -14.97
C LYS A 44 -13.28 -13.35 -15.65
N ASP A 45 -13.98 -12.45 -14.97
CA ASP A 45 -14.29 -11.11 -15.48
C ASP A 45 -13.06 -10.18 -15.39
N ILE A 46 -12.04 -10.55 -14.59
CA ILE A 46 -10.80 -9.82 -14.45
C ILE A 46 -9.94 -10.01 -15.71
N GLN A 47 -9.57 -8.92 -16.34
CA GLN A 47 -8.78 -8.92 -17.56
C GLN A 47 -7.28 -8.69 -17.30
N ALA A 48 -6.93 -8.01 -16.19
CA ALA A 48 -5.53 -7.82 -15.78
C ALA A 48 -5.45 -7.53 -14.28
N SER A 49 -4.24 -7.61 -13.70
CA SER A 49 -3.98 -7.18 -12.33
C SER A 49 -2.82 -6.19 -12.25
N TYR A 50 -2.97 -5.19 -11.39
CA TYR A 50 -1.90 -4.27 -11.03
C TYR A 50 -1.58 -4.44 -9.55
N ILE A 51 -0.32 -4.79 -9.27
CA ILE A 51 0.14 -5.10 -7.92
C ILE A 51 1.12 -4.03 -7.46
N SER A 52 0.85 -3.46 -6.29
CA SER A 52 1.76 -2.53 -5.62
C SER A 52 2.51 -3.26 -4.51
N ASN A 53 3.82 -3.29 -4.62
CA ASN A 53 4.71 -3.88 -3.62
C ASN A 53 6.11 -3.29 -3.77
N VAL A 54 6.79 -3.04 -2.66
CA VAL A 54 8.17 -2.52 -2.61
C VAL A 54 9.12 -3.60 -2.11
N PHE A 55 8.80 -4.24 -1.00
CA PHE A 55 9.70 -5.11 -0.26
C PHE A 55 9.35 -6.61 -0.35
N GLY A 56 8.81 -7.05 -1.48
CA GLY A 56 8.49 -8.47 -1.69
C GLY A 56 9.69 -9.41 -1.47
N VAL A 57 10.91 -8.92 -1.70
CA VAL A 57 12.15 -9.67 -1.40
C VAL A 57 12.27 -9.98 0.10
N ALA A 58 11.79 -9.12 1.00
CA ALA A 58 11.82 -9.35 2.44
C ALA A 58 10.98 -10.58 2.84
N ASP A 59 9.90 -10.87 2.12
CA ASP A 59 9.07 -12.08 2.30
C ASP A 59 9.43 -13.19 1.29
N LYS A 60 10.59 -13.08 0.63
CA LYS A 60 11.11 -14.04 -0.36
C LYS A 60 10.15 -14.27 -1.54
N GLN A 61 9.34 -13.29 -1.85
CA GLN A 61 8.35 -13.34 -2.93
C GLN A 61 8.39 -12.06 -3.77
N VAL A 62 8.86 -12.21 -4.98
CA VAL A 62 8.68 -11.25 -6.09
C VAL A 62 7.57 -11.78 -7.02
N HIS A 63 7.30 -11.25 -8.13
CA HIS A 63 6.30 -11.79 -9.09
C HIS A 63 4.90 -12.07 -8.48
N LEU A 64 4.46 -11.21 -7.55
CA LEU A 64 3.16 -11.39 -6.89
C LEU A 64 1.97 -11.38 -7.87
N GLY A 65 2.08 -10.64 -8.96
CA GLY A 65 1.03 -10.58 -9.98
C GLY A 65 0.72 -11.94 -10.60
N PRO A 66 1.68 -12.62 -11.26
CA PRO A 66 1.45 -13.97 -11.79
C PRO A 66 1.00 -14.97 -10.73
N VAL A 67 1.53 -14.87 -9.50
CA VAL A 67 1.10 -15.72 -8.38
C VAL A 67 -0.37 -15.48 -8.04
N LEU A 68 -0.81 -14.23 -7.95
CA LEU A 68 -2.20 -13.88 -7.72
C LEU A 68 -3.10 -14.41 -8.84
N MET A 69 -2.74 -14.15 -10.10
CA MET A 69 -3.55 -14.58 -11.24
C MET A 69 -3.70 -16.10 -11.31
N SER A 70 -2.63 -16.83 -10.99
CA SER A 70 -2.67 -18.30 -10.87
C SER A 70 -3.62 -18.76 -9.75
N ARG A 71 -3.58 -18.13 -8.58
CA ARG A 71 -4.44 -18.44 -7.44
C ARG A 71 -5.92 -18.11 -7.67
N LEU A 72 -6.18 -17.08 -8.49
CA LEU A 72 -7.54 -16.76 -8.94
C LEU A 72 -8.05 -17.67 -10.05
N GLY A 73 -7.22 -18.59 -10.57
CA GLY A 73 -7.58 -19.52 -11.64
C GLY A 73 -7.61 -18.89 -13.04
N ILE A 74 -6.90 -17.78 -13.23
CA ILE A 74 -6.81 -17.02 -14.49
C ILE A 74 -5.34 -16.69 -14.84
N PRO A 75 -4.45 -17.71 -14.93
CA PRO A 75 -3.01 -17.50 -15.11
C PRO A 75 -2.62 -16.93 -16.47
N ASP A 76 -3.52 -16.93 -17.43
CA ASP A 76 -3.35 -16.38 -18.78
C ASP A 76 -3.52 -14.86 -18.87
N LYS A 77 -3.98 -14.22 -17.79
CA LYS A 77 -4.21 -12.78 -17.78
C LYS A 77 -2.95 -12.01 -17.40
N PRO A 78 -2.70 -10.85 -18.04
CA PRO A 78 -1.53 -10.03 -17.76
C PRO A 78 -1.56 -9.48 -16.33
N SER A 79 -0.36 -9.32 -15.78
CA SER A 79 -0.16 -8.66 -14.48
C SER A 79 1.02 -7.71 -14.53
N LEU A 80 0.92 -6.60 -13.82
CA LEU A 80 1.95 -5.58 -13.74
C LEU A 80 2.24 -5.26 -12.28
N THR A 81 3.52 -5.20 -11.92
CA THR A 81 3.96 -4.69 -10.62
C THR A 81 4.36 -3.23 -10.77
N ILE A 82 3.82 -2.37 -9.92
CA ILE A 82 4.07 -0.94 -9.91
C ILE A 82 4.69 -0.56 -8.56
N GLU A 83 5.83 0.08 -8.64
CA GLU A 83 6.58 0.56 -7.49
C GLU A 83 6.72 2.09 -7.58
N SER A 84 6.39 2.79 -6.52
CA SER A 84 6.58 4.22 -6.30
C SER A 84 6.63 4.48 -4.79
N ALA A 85 7.42 3.67 -4.08
CA ALA A 85 7.52 3.67 -2.62
C ALA A 85 6.14 3.74 -1.95
N CYS A 86 5.92 4.65 -1.01
CA CYS A 86 4.64 4.82 -0.31
C CYS A 86 3.47 5.25 -1.22
N GLY A 87 3.76 5.75 -2.42
CA GLY A 87 2.79 6.14 -3.44
C GLY A 87 2.33 5.00 -4.36
N SER A 88 2.92 3.81 -4.27
CA SER A 88 2.69 2.70 -5.22
C SER A 88 1.22 2.37 -5.43
N GLY A 89 0.44 2.31 -4.36
CA GLY A 89 -1.00 2.03 -4.45
C GLY A 89 -1.77 3.09 -5.22
N SER A 90 -1.48 4.37 -5.00
CA SER A 90 -2.12 5.48 -5.72
C SER A 90 -1.73 5.50 -7.20
N VAL A 91 -0.46 5.21 -7.51
CA VAL A 91 0.02 5.12 -8.89
C VAL A 91 -0.64 3.94 -9.60
N SER A 92 -0.71 2.75 -8.98
CA SER A 92 -1.39 1.59 -9.55
C SER A 92 -2.87 1.86 -9.82
N PHE A 93 -3.55 2.54 -8.91
CA PHE A 93 -4.95 2.92 -9.07
C PHE A 93 -5.12 3.91 -10.25
N ARG A 94 -4.24 4.91 -10.34
CA ARG A 94 -4.23 5.87 -11.44
C ARG A 94 -4.01 5.19 -12.79
N GLU A 95 -3.05 4.27 -12.87
CA GLU A 95 -2.76 3.52 -14.09
C GLU A 95 -3.92 2.61 -14.50
N ALA A 96 -4.56 1.95 -13.53
CA ALA A 96 -5.76 1.17 -13.78
C ALA A 96 -6.90 2.04 -14.32
N TYR A 97 -7.15 3.19 -13.68
CA TYR A 97 -8.13 4.16 -14.16
C TYR A 97 -7.84 4.59 -15.61
N ALA A 98 -6.60 4.94 -15.91
CA ALA A 98 -6.20 5.40 -17.24
C ALA A 98 -6.40 4.32 -18.31
N ASN A 99 -6.06 3.06 -17.99
CA ASN A 99 -6.19 1.95 -18.95
C ASN A 99 -7.66 1.57 -19.19
N VAL A 100 -8.52 1.62 -18.15
CA VAL A 100 -9.96 1.40 -18.33
C VAL A 100 -10.59 2.57 -19.10
N ALA A 101 -10.26 3.81 -18.76
CA ALA A 101 -10.76 4.99 -19.45
C ALA A 101 -10.34 5.05 -20.94
N ALA A 102 -9.19 4.47 -21.27
CA ALA A 102 -8.69 4.34 -22.63
C ALA A 102 -9.25 3.13 -23.40
N GLY A 103 -10.05 2.27 -22.74
CA GLY A 103 -10.64 1.08 -23.33
C GLY A 103 -9.69 -0.09 -23.56
N PHE A 104 -8.51 -0.11 -22.89
CA PHE A 104 -7.62 -1.27 -22.96
C PHE A 104 -8.15 -2.46 -22.17
N TYR A 105 -8.90 -2.18 -21.10
CA TYR A 105 -9.53 -3.17 -20.24
C TYR A 105 -10.89 -2.67 -19.76
N ASP A 106 -11.83 -3.56 -19.55
CA ASP A 106 -13.15 -3.26 -18.95
C ASP A 106 -13.12 -3.47 -17.42
N CYS A 107 -12.31 -4.41 -16.95
CA CYS A 107 -12.24 -4.77 -15.54
C CYS A 107 -10.83 -5.19 -15.12
N LEU A 108 -10.32 -4.53 -14.09
CA LEU A 108 -9.00 -4.76 -13.50
C LEU A 108 -9.12 -4.99 -12.00
N VAL A 109 -8.19 -5.79 -11.46
CA VAL A 109 -7.95 -5.83 -10.02
C VAL A 109 -6.68 -5.06 -9.67
N VAL A 110 -6.77 -4.11 -8.73
CA VAL A 110 -5.62 -3.38 -8.18
C VAL A 110 -5.42 -3.83 -6.75
N THR A 111 -4.24 -4.33 -6.43
CA THR A 111 -3.94 -4.83 -5.08
C THR A 111 -2.62 -4.26 -4.58
N GLY A 112 -2.63 -3.68 -3.39
CA GLY A 112 -1.42 -3.26 -2.67
C GLY A 112 -1.14 -4.19 -1.50
N VAL A 113 0.10 -4.57 -1.32
CA VAL A 113 0.51 -5.42 -0.19
C VAL A 113 1.93 -5.09 0.24
N GLU A 114 2.14 -5.08 1.56
CA GLU A 114 3.48 -4.98 2.15
C GLU A 114 3.56 -5.82 3.42
N LYS A 115 4.65 -6.53 3.61
CA LYS A 115 4.86 -7.39 4.78
C LYS A 115 6.33 -7.36 5.20
N VAL A 116 6.63 -6.57 6.24
CA VAL A 116 7.99 -6.44 6.80
C VAL A 116 8.03 -6.66 8.32
N THR A 117 6.90 -6.93 8.95
CA THR A 117 6.82 -7.09 10.42
C THR A 117 7.57 -8.31 10.96
N HIS A 118 7.95 -9.25 10.12
CA HIS A 118 8.69 -10.46 10.48
C HIS A 118 10.22 -10.30 10.41
N THR A 119 10.70 -9.21 9.78
CA THR A 119 12.15 -9.03 9.55
C THR A 119 12.89 -8.38 10.72
N GLY A 120 12.16 -7.83 11.70
CA GLY A 120 12.73 -7.07 12.82
C GLY A 120 13.02 -5.60 12.47
N THR A 121 13.23 -4.80 13.51
CA THR A 121 13.36 -3.34 13.36
C THR A 121 14.57 -2.92 12.54
N GLU A 122 15.70 -3.57 12.74
CA GLU A 122 16.95 -3.25 12.03
C GLU A 122 16.82 -3.42 10.52
N TRP A 123 16.34 -4.60 10.08
CA TRP A 123 16.11 -4.86 8.66
C TRP A 123 15.02 -3.97 8.07
N THR A 124 13.96 -3.75 8.82
CA THR A 124 12.89 -2.85 8.37
C THR A 124 13.42 -1.43 8.16
N THR A 125 14.25 -0.91 9.08
CA THR A 125 14.87 0.41 8.95
C THR A 125 15.77 0.49 7.71
N THR A 126 16.55 -0.56 7.45
CA THR A 126 17.41 -0.65 6.26
C THR A 126 16.60 -0.65 4.98
N TYR A 127 15.52 -1.47 4.89
CA TYR A 127 14.67 -1.50 3.71
C TYR A 127 14.01 -0.15 3.42
N PHE A 128 13.55 0.54 4.46
CA PHE A 128 12.98 1.88 4.27
C PHE A 128 14.02 2.90 3.80
N ALA A 129 15.28 2.77 4.20
CA ALA A 129 16.35 3.63 3.70
C ALA A 129 16.59 3.46 2.19
N TYR A 130 16.24 2.32 1.59
CA TYR A 130 16.31 2.12 0.14
C TYR A 130 15.27 2.94 -0.64
N CYS A 131 14.28 3.53 0.03
CA CYS A 131 13.34 4.46 -0.58
C CYS A 131 13.87 5.90 -0.68
N SER A 132 15.12 6.15 -0.24
CA SER A 132 15.87 7.40 -0.41
C SER A 132 17.06 7.18 -1.35
N ASP A 133 17.88 8.19 -1.57
CA ASP A 133 19.18 8.00 -2.22
C ASP A 133 20.13 7.29 -1.24
N PHE A 134 20.12 5.96 -1.28
CA PHE A 134 20.85 5.15 -0.31
C PHE A 134 22.35 5.40 -0.32
N PHE A 135 22.94 5.70 -1.46
CA PHE A 135 24.38 5.91 -1.57
C PHE A 135 24.83 7.24 -0.97
N TYR A 136 24.00 8.28 -1.04
CA TYR A 136 24.32 9.60 -0.50
C TYR A 136 23.71 9.82 0.89
N GLU A 137 22.48 9.38 1.10
CA GLU A 137 21.75 9.61 2.35
C GLU A 137 21.83 8.41 3.30
N GLY A 138 21.51 7.21 2.82
CA GLY A 138 21.50 6.01 3.65
C GLY A 138 22.87 5.64 4.21
N GLN A 139 23.92 5.67 3.40
CA GLN A 139 25.29 5.42 3.86
C GLN A 139 25.84 6.52 4.79
N ALA A 140 25.32 7.73 4.69
CA ALA A 140 25.63 8.81 5.62
C ALA A 140 24.88 8.68 6.97
N GLY A 141 24.08 7.64 7.14
CA GLY A 141 23.34 7.34 8.37
C GLY A 141 21.93 7.94 8.43
N ALA A 142 21.43 8.49 7.32
CA ALA A 142 20.04 8.94 7.28
C ALA A 142 19.08 7.75 7.40
N SER A 143 18.22 7.79 8.39
CA SER A 143 17.11 6.85 8.51
C SER A 143 15.84 7.46 7.93
N PHE A 144 14.91 6.64 7.50
CA PHE A 144 13.63 7.12 6.96
C PHE A 144 12.86 8.03 7.95
N PRO A 145 12.72 7.66 9.25
CA PRO A 145 12.17 8.59 10.25
C PRO A 145 12.97 9.89 10.39
N GLY A 146 14.30 9.84 10.27
CA GLY A 146 15.17 11.01 10.34
C GLY A 146 14.94 11.99 9.19
N LEU A 147 14.73 11.49 7.97
CA LEU A 147 14.40 12.32 6.81
C LEU A 147 13.05 13.03 7.01
N PHE A 148 12.03 12.32 7.50
CA PHE A 148 10.75 12.92 7.83
C PHE A 148 10.83 13.90 8.99
N ALA A 149 11.67 13.64 10.00
CA ALA A 149 11.93 14.59 11.09
C ALA A 149 12.55 15.88 10.58
N SER A 150 13.45 15.80 9.59
CA SER A 150 14.02 16.98 8.95
C SER A 150 12.97 17.81 8.20
N MET A 151 12.05 17.13 7.47
CA MET A 151 10.93 17.82 6.82
C MET A 151 9.96 18.43 7.84
N ALA A 152 9.66 17.72 8.92
CA ALA A 152 8.82 18.24 10.01
C ALA A 152 9.48 19.49 10.64
N ARG A 153 10.79 19.46 10.86
CA ARG A 153 11.51 20.63 11.39
C ARG A 153 11.45 21.84 10.47
N ALA A 154 11.61 21.62 9.16
CA ALA A 154 11.45 22.68 8.18
C ALA A 154 10.03 23.26 8.19
N TYR A 155 9.02 22.39 8.27
CA TYR A 155 7.62 22.80 8.34
C TYR A 155 7.31 23.65 9.58
N LEU A 156 7.78 23.23 10.77
CA LEU A 156 7.63 23.99 12.01
C LEU A 156 8.25 25.40 11.90
N THR A 157 9.38 25.51 11.19
CA THR A 157 10.07 26.80 11.00
C THR A 157 9.37 27.69 9.98
N GLU A 158 8.86 27.12 8.89
CA GLU A 158 8.27 27.88 7.77
C GLU A 158 6.86 28.36 8.06
N PHE A 159 6.05 27.56 8.76
CA PHE A 159 4.61 27.78 8.92
C PHE A 159 4.17 28.13 10.34
N ASP A 160 5.09 28.47 11.24
CA ASP A 160 4.81 28.78 12.65
C ASP A 160 3.94 27.71 13.34
N ALA A 161 4.14 26.47 12.94
CA ALA A 161 3.44 25.30 13.50
C ALA A 161 4.17 24.81 14.75
N THR A 162 3.46 24.03 15.56
CA THR A 162 3.97 23.51 16.83
C THR A 162 4.03 21.97 16.84
N GLU A 163 4.71 21.39 17.82
CA GLU A 163 4.71 19.92 18.00
C GLU A 163 3.32 19.41 18.35
N GLU A 164 2.48 20.21 19.01
CA GLU A 164 1.08 19.92 19.33
C GLU A 164 0.24 19.73 18.06
N ASP A 165 0.50 20.45 17.00
CA ASP A 165 -0.21 20.29 15.72
C ASP A 165 0.06 18.89 15.14
N PHE A 166 1.31 18.42 15.17
CA PHE A 166 1.63 17.04 14.77
C PHE A 166 1.02 16.00 15.70
N ALA A 167 1.04 16.25 17.01
CA ALA A 167 0.43 15.38 18.01
C ALA A 167 -1.08 15.26 17.80
N ALA A 168 -1.76 16.36 17.46
CA ALA A 168 -3.20 16.35 17.15
C ALA A 168 -3.54 15.43 15.98
N VAL A 169 -2.70 15.42 14.91
CA VAL A 169 -2.87 14.49 13.79
C VAL A 169 -2.72 13.04 14.24
N ALA A 170 -1.71 12.74 15.07
CA ALA A 170 -1.50 11.41 15.60
C ALA A 170 -2.68 10.93 16.46
N VAL A 171 -3.17 11.75 17.36
CA VAL A 171 -4.35 11.44 18.20
C VAL A 171 -5.57 11.16 17.35
N LYS A 172 -5.89 12.05 16.40
CA LYS A 172 -7.02 11.86 15.47
C LYS A 172 -6.94 10.54 14.74
N ASN A 173 -5.75 10.18 14.21
CA ASN A 173 -5.58 8.95 13.45
C ASN A 173 -5.69 7.71 14.32
N HIS A 174 -5.19 7.75 15.56
CA HIS A 174 -5.35 6.64 16.50
C HIS A 174 -6.83 6.47 16.94
N ASP A 175 -7.54 7.55 17.19
CA ASP A 175 -8.97 7.48 17.53
C ASP A 175 -9.80 6.89 16.40
N ASN A 176 -9.54 7.29 15.16
CA ASN A 176 -10.16 6.68 13.99
C ASN A 176 -9.75 5.20 13.82
N GLY A 177 -8.50 4.87 14.12
CA GLY A 177 -7.97 3.50 14.06
C GLY A 177 -8.70 2.57 15.02
N VAL A 178 -9.08 3.02 16.21
CA VAL A 178 -9.85 2.22 17.19
C VAL A 178 -11.18 1.74 16.59
N LEU A 179 -11.78 2.53 15.73
CA LEU A 179 -13.05 2.22 15.05
C LEU A 179 -12.90 1.18 13.93
N ASN A 180 -11.67 0.96 13.43
CA ASN A 180 -11.43 0.01 12.33
C ASN A 180 -11.42 -1.44 12.86
N PRO A 181 -12.38 -2.32 12.47
CA PRO A 181 -12.43 -3.69 12.95
C PRO A 181 -11.24 -4.55 12.49
N LYS A 182 -10.54 -4.13 11.44
CA LYS A 182 -9.41 -4.86 10.86
C LYS A 182 -8.07 -4.47 11.48
N LEU A 183 -8.02 -3.42 12.30
CA LEU A 183 -6.79 -3.00 12.98
C LEU A 183 -6.54 -3.85 14.22
N THR A 184 -5.35 -4.42 14.35
CA THR A 184 -4.97 -5.26 15.49
C THR A 184 -4.51 -4.44 16.70
N CYS A 185 -3.91 -3.27 16.50
CA CYS A 185 -3.47 -2.38 17.57
C CYS A 185 -4.53 -1.28 17.84
N LYS A 186 -5.40 -1.51 18.82
CA LYS A 186 -6.47 -0.57 19.19
C LYS A 186 -6.08 0.21 20.46
N ARG A 187 -5.06 1.05 20.36
CA ARG A 187 -4.67 1.95 21.46
C ARG A 187 -5.06 3.37 21.14
N LYS A 188 -5.78 4.01 22.05
CA LYS A 188 -5.96 5.47 22.01
C LYS A 188 -4.63 6.13 22.35
N SER A 189 -4.24 7.14 21.61
CA SER A 189 -3.16 8.04 22.01
C SER A 189 -3.69 9.06 23.00
N LEU A 190 -2.94 9.27 24.08
CA LEU A 190 -3.17 10.38 24.99
C LEU A 190 -2.13 11.45 24.68
N LEU A 191 -2.58 12.68 24.40
CA LEU A 191 -1.72 13.84 24.50
C LEU A 191 -1.39 14.00 26.00
N MET A 192 -0.16 13.70 26.38
CA MET A 192 0.35 14.17 27.67
C MET A 192 0.80 15.62 27.46
N MET A 193 -0.02 16.55 27.99
CA MET A 193 0.36 17.96 28.13
C MET A 193 1.41 18.12 29.21
#